data_2995134f0bf16ab39f2cb94a6cfc8658
#
_entry.id   2995134f0bf16ab39f2cb94a6cfc8658
#
_cell.length_a   1.000
_cell.length_b   1.000
_cell.length_c   1.000
_cell.angle_alpha   90.00
_cell.angle_beta   90.00
_cell.angle_gamma   90.00
#
_symmetry.space_group_name_H-M   'P 1'
#
loop_
_entity.id
_entity.type
_entity.pdbx_description
1 polymer ?
#
loop_
_entity_poly.entity_id
_entity_poly.type
_entity_poly.pdbx_seq_one_letter_code
_entity_poly.pdbx_strand_id
1 'polypeptide(L)'
;MGEVPFNTVFFHGLIRDAQGRKMSKSLGNGVDPLDVISVYGADALRFTLVTGNSPGNDLRFSEEKVSASRNFANKIWNAARFILMNIEGKDIDCALPKKLYTSDKWILNRFNNVTAAVTENLEKFELGMAVSKLYDFIWDDFCDWYIEMIKPILYGENQEEKAETRASFAWVLKRILIILHPFMPFITTELWNNLVKSEIKLINYPWPQAEAIDAAALNDIDWVIDFVTAVRSLRAEMNLPAGAKLTVYLKDGNNASCAHLQ
;
A
#
# COMPACT_ATOMS: atom_id res chain seq x y z
N MET A 1 43.58 2.44 -12.09
CA MET A 1 42.18 2.32 -12.48
C MET A 1 41.99 3.24 -13.67
N GLY A 2 41.60 2.69 -14.83
CA GLY A 2 41.45 3.47 -16.08
C GLY A 2 39.99 3.83 -16.42
N GLU A 3 39.02 3.41 -15.59
CA GLU A 3 37.58 3.59 -15.87
C GLU A 3 36.88 4.20 -14.66
N VAL A 4 35.83 5.00 -14.93
CA VAL A 4 34.94 5.56 -13.90
C VAL A 4 34.08 4.43 -13.34
N PRO A 5 34.08 4.17 -12.00
CA PRO A 5 33.41 3.02 -11.42
C PRO A 5 31.88 3.12 -11.36
N PHE A 6 31.29 4.27 -11.68
CA PHE A 6 29.83 4.52 -11.64
C PHE A 6 29.43 5.52 -12.74
N ASN A 7 28.20 5.32 -13.25
CA ASN A 7 27.66 6.15 -14.33
C ASN A 7 26.77 7.29 -13.81
N THR A 8 26.29 7.19 -12.59
CA THR A 8 25.33 8.14 -12.02
C THR A 8 25.79 8.63 -10.66
N VAL A 9 25.68 9.94 -10.43
CA VAL A 9 25.90 10.58 -9.14
C VAL A 9 24.58 11.19 -8.69
N PHE A 10 24.06 10.72 -7.56
CA PHE A 10 22.81 11.20 -6.98
C PHE A 10 23.07 12.09 -5.77
N PHE A 11 22.55 13.33 -5.80
CA PHE A 11 22.64 14.27 -4.69
C PHE A 11 21.34 14.28 -3.92
N HIS A 12 21.38 13.80 -2.67
CA HIS A 12 20.24 13.88 -1.77
C HIS A 12 20.27 15.16 -0.93
N GLY A 13 19.12 15.62 -0.46
CA GLY A 13 19.00 16.75 0.45
C GLY A 13 19.49 16.44 1.87
N LEU A 14 19.67 17.49 2.68
CA LEU A 14 20.04 17.35 4.08
C LEU A 14 18.81 17.11 4.94
N ILE A 15 19.01 16.37 6.03
CA ILE A 15 17.99 16.25 7.08
C ILE A 15 18.15 17.45 8.02
N ARG A 16 17.04 18.19 8.21
CA ARG A 16 16.94 19.35 9.08
C ARG A 16 16.01 19.07 10.24
N ASP A 17 16.13 19.84 11.32
CA ASP A 17 15.20 19.76 12.45
C ASP A 17 13.78 20.24 12.05
N ALA A 18 12.82 20.12 12.97
CA ALA A 18 11.44 20.52 12.74
C ALA A 18 11.28 22.00 12.37
N GLN A 19 12.20 22.86 12.82
CA GLN A 19 12.23 24.28 12.48
C GLN A 19 12.95 24.58 11.16
N GLY A 20 13.51 23.56 10.50
CA GLY A 20 14.24 23.69 9.24
C GLY A 20 15.70 24.11 9.40
N ARG A 21 16.26 24.08 10.61
CA ARG A 21 17.68 24.41 10.86
C ARG A 21 18.55 23.18 10.59
N LYS A 22 19.78 23.42 10.17
CA LYS A 22 20.77 22.35 10.03
C LYS A 22 21.03 21.70 11.39
N MET A 23 20.98 20.39 11.46
CA MET A 23 21.36 19.65 12.67
C MET A 23 22.85 19.73 12.91
N SER A 24 23.25 20.06 14.13
CA SER A 24 24.66 20.11 14.53
C SER A 24 24.83 19.78 16.01
N LYS A 25 26.00 19.26 16.37
CA LYS A 25 26.35 18.99 17.78
C LYS A 25 26.34 20.26 18.62
N SER A 26 26.79 21.39 18.04
CA SER A 26 26.87 22.70 18.75
C SER A 26 25.50 23.28 19.07
N LEU A 27 24.45 22.97 18.27
CA LEU A 27 23.07 23.41 18.52
C LEU A 27 22.29 22.42 19.40
N GLY A 28 22.80 21.22 19.64
CA GLY A 28 22.13 20.20 20.42
C GLY A 28 20.79 19.72 19.79
N ASN A 29 20.60 19.99 18.50
CA ASN A 29 19.37 19.66 17.76
C ASN A 29 19.51 18.39 16.89
N GLY A 30 20.59 17.62 17.08
CA GLY A 30 20.79 16.35 16.43
C GLY A 30 19.89 15.27 17.03
N VAL A 31 19.38 14.40 16.19
CA VAL A 31 18.58 13.23 16.59
C VAL A 31 19.43 11.99 16.39
N ASP A 32 19.53 11.14 17.42
CA ASP A 32 20.20 9.85 17.29
C ASP A 32 19.25 8.88 16.59
N PRO A 33 19.62 8.33 15.41
CA PRO A 33 18.79 7.34 14.73
C PRO A 33 18.49 6.11 15.58
N LEU A 34 19.38 5.68 16.46
CA LEU A 34 19.20 4.50 17.31
C LEU A 34 18.10 4.73 18.37
N ASP A 35 18.00 5.94 18.90
CA ASP A 35 16.95 6.31 19.84
C ASP A 35 15.57 6.25 19.13
N VAL A 36 15.49 6.80 17.92
CA VAL A 36 14.27 6.74 17.08
C VAL A 36 13.89 5.29 16.76
N ILE A 37 14.87 4.48 16.37
CA ILE A 37 14.65 3.06 16.05
C ILE A 37 14.15 2.28 17.29
N SER A 38 14.66 2.59 18.47
CA SER A 38 14.23 1.91 19.70
C SER A 38 12.74 2.13 20.03
N VAL A 39 12.19 3.30 19.64
CA VAL A 39 10.80 3.69 19.90
C VAL A 39 9.85 3.31 18.77
N TYR A 40 10.26 3.55 17.53
CA TYR A 40 9.39 3.47 16.35
C TYR A 40 9.69 2.29 15.42
N GLY A 41 10.87 1.69 15.55
CA GLY A 41 11.36 0.65 14.64
C GLY A 41 12.13 1.19 13.44
N ALA A 42 13.03 0.35 12.91
CA ALA A 42 13.90 0.73 11.80
C ALA A 42 13.12 1.03 10.50
N ASP A 43 12.08 0.25 10.19
CA ASP A 43 11.28 0.47 8.98
C ASP A 43 10.55 1.82 9.00
N ALA A 44 10.04 2.25 10.16
CA ALA A 44 9.38 3.55 10.30
C ALA A 44 10.35 4.69 10.00
N LEU A 45 11.57 4.65 10.54
CA LEU A 45 12.58 5.65 10.26
C LEU A 45 12.98 5.64 8.78
N ARG A 46 13.29 4.47 8.21
CA ARG A 46 13.66 4.32 6.79
C ARG A 46 12.59 4.90 5.86
N PHE A 47 11.34 4.53 6.09
CA PHE A 47 10.21 5.00 5.29
C PHE A 47 10.03 6.51 5.39
N THR A 48 10.14 7.08 6.60
CA THR A 48 10.07 8.53 6.84
C THR A 48 11.14 9.30 6.08
N LEU A 49 12.38 8.79 6.05
CA LEU A 49 13.50 9.45 5.39
C LEU A 49 13.36 9.48 3.86
N VAL A 50 12.59 8.57 3.29
CA VAL A 50 12.34 8.53 1.84
C VAL A 50 11.04 9.26 1.47
N THR A 51 10.03 9.22 2.34
CA THR A 51 8.71 9.85 2.09
C THR A 51 8.83 11.37 1.99
N GLY A 52 8.29 11.93 0.90
CA GLY A 52 8.33 13.38 0.65
C GLY A 52 9.70 13.93 0.30
N ASN A 53 10.68 13.06 0.05
CA ASN A 53 12.00 13.45 -0.42
C ASN A 53 11.99 13.68 -1.93
N SER A 54 12.54 14.80 -2.37
CA SER A 54 12.80 15.11 -3.77
C SER A 54 14.29 15.32 -3.97
N PRO A 55 14.88 14.91 -5.10
CA PRO A 55 16.29 15.12 -5.37
C PRO A 55 16.74 16.55 -5.11
N GLY A 56 17.79 16.72 -4.33
CA GLY A 56 18.38 18.04 -4.00
C GLY A 56 17.61 18.88 -2.97
N ASN A 57 16.45 18.46 -2.51
CA ASN A 57 15.67 19.18 -1.50
C ASN A 57 15.91 18.65 -0.08
N ASP A 58 16.00 19.58 0.88
CA ASP A 58 16.18 19.23 2.28
C ASP A 58 14.88 18.70 2.89
N LEU A 59 14.99 17.70 3.77
CA LEU A 59 13.88 17.10 4.49
C LEU A 59 13.82 17.63 5.93
N ARG A 60 12.65 18.10 6.37
CA ARG A 60 12.39 18.38 7.78
C ARG A 60 11.98 17.11 8.50
N PHE A 61 12.79 16.72 9.47
CA PHE A 61 12.53 15.58 10.34
C PHE A 61 11.57 15.98 11.48
N SER A 62 10.58 15.16 11.74
CA SER A 62 9.76 15.25 12.95
C SER A 62 9.34 13.85 13.40
N GLU A 63 9.16 13.67 14.71
CA GLU A 63 8.73 12.40 15.28
C GLU A 63 7.30 12.02 14.88
N GLU A 64 6.43 13.01 14.62
CA GLU A 64 5.08 12.76 14.14
C GLU A 64 5.08 12.03 12.79
N LYS A 65 6.02 12.38 11.89
CA LYS A 65 6.18 11.68 10.61
C LYS A 65 6.65 10.25 10.81
N VAL A 66 7.55 10.00 11.77
CA VAL A 66 8.01 8.65 12.09
C VAL A 66 6.87 7.83 12.69
N SER A 67 6.09 8.42 13.57
CA SER A 67 4.88 7.80 14.14
C SER A 67 3.86 7.44 13.06
N ALA A 68 3.63 8.32 12.08
CA ALA A 68 2.76 8.04 10.92
C ALA A 68 3.29 6.86 10.10
N SER A 69 4.59 6.79 9.85
CA SER A 69 5.23 5.67 9.15
C SER A 69 5.12 4.34 9.93
N ARG A 70 5.22 4.38 11.26
CA ARG A 70 4.93 3.22 12.12
C ARG A 70 3.48 2.77 12.02
N ASN A 71 2.53 3.72 11.99
CA ASN A 71 1.11 3.38 11.80
C ASN A 71 0.84 2.74 10.45
N PHE A 72 1.54 3.17 9.41
CA PHE A 72 1.50 2.51 8.10
C PHE A 72 2.02 1.06 8.17
N ALA A 73 3.15 0.82 8.82
CA ALA A 73 3.63 -0.54 9.06
C ALA A 73 2.61 -1.40 9.81
N ASN A 74 1.98 -0.87 10.86
CA ASN A 74 0.94 -1.55 11.62
C ASN A 74 -0.29 -1.87 10.75
N LYS A 75 -0.66 -0.98 9.82
CA LYS A 75 -1.79 -1.23 8.90
C LYS A 75 -1.50 -2.42 7.99
N ILE A 76 -0.28 -2.51 7.44
CA ILE A 76 0.16 -3.63 6.61
C ILE A 76 0.19 -4.93 7.43
N TRP A 77 0.71 -4.87 8.65
CA TRP A 77 0.71 -6.01 9.57
C TRP A 77 -0.70 -6.53 9.83
N ASN A 78 -1.65 -5.65 10.10
CA ASN A 78 -3.04 -6.03 10.35
C ASN A 78 -3.72 -6.61 9.11
N ALA A 79 -3.46 -6.08 7.92
CA ALA A 79 -3.93 -6.63 6.66
C ALA A 79 -3.39 -8.05 6.42
N ALA A 80 -2.09 -8.26 6.65
CA ALA A 80 -1.48 -9.58 6.55
C ALA A 80 -2.02 -10.55 7.60
N ARG A 81 -2.20 -10.11 8.84
CA ARG A 81 -2.83 -10.91 9.90
C ARG A 81 -4.27 -11.31 9.54
N PHE A 82 -5.02 -10.41 8.93
CA PHE A 82 -6.39 -10.69 8.50
C PHE A 82 -6.42 -11.85 7.49
N ILE A 83 -5.52 -11.86 6.48
CA ILE A 83 -5.48 -13.00 5.56
C ILE A 83 -5.01 -14.28 6.26
N LEU A 84 -3.94 -14.21 7.06
CA LEU A 84 -3.43 -15.39 7.75
C LEU A 84 -4.50 -16.07 8.62
N MET A 85 -5.37 -15.30 9.27
CA MET A 85 -6.51 -15.83 10.03
C MET A 85 -7.57 -16.48 9.13
N ASN A 86 -7.73 -16.03 7.89
CA ASN A 86 -8.70 -16.59 6.93
C ASN A 86 -8.18 -17.81 6.16
N ILE A 87 -6.86 -18.07 6.22
CA ILE A 87 -6.22 -19.19 5.54
C ILE A 87 -6.42 -20.51 6.31
N GLU A 88 -6.63 -20.46 7.64
CA GLU A 88 -6.88 -21.62 8.51
C GLU A 88 -5.82 -22.74 8.38
N GLY A 89 -4.56 -22.39 8.28
CA GLY A 89 -3.46 -23.36 8.15
C GLY A 89 -3.39 -24.10 6.81
N LYS A 90 -4.23 -23.76 5.82
CA LYS A 90 -4.12 -24.28 4.47
C LYS A 90 -2.94 -23.64 3.75
N ASP A 91 -2.20 -24.46 3.00
CA ASP A 91 -1.17 -23.96 2.11
C ASP A 91 -1.85 -23.11 1.02
N ILE A 92 -1.56 -21.82 1.01
CA ILE A 92 -1.94 -20.98 -0.11
C ILE A 92 -0.79 -21.00 -1.11
N ASP A 93 -1.09 -21.56 -2.27
CA ASP A 93 -0.30 -21.26 -3.46
C ASP A 93 -0.55 -19.80 -3.82
N CYS A 94 0.42 -18.92 -3.55
CA CYS A 94 0.34 -17.51 -3.91
C CYS A 94 0.49 -17.31 -5.44
N ALA A 95 -0.05 -18.22 -6.24
CA ALA A 95 -0.24 -18.09 -7.68
C ALA A 95 -1.49 -17.28 -7.98
N LEU A 96 -1.54 -16.68 -9.16
CA LEU A 96 -2.74 -15.99 -9.64
C LEU A 96 -3.89 -17.01 -9.77
N PRO A 97 -5.04 -16.79 -9.12
CA PRO A 97 -6.18 -17.72 -9.22
C PRO A 97 -6.76 -17.73 -10.64
N LYS A 98 -7.38 -18.85 -10.99
CA LYS A 98 -7.97 -19.04 -12.32
C LYS A 98 -9.22 -18.20 -12.54
N LYS A 99 -9.98 -17.96 -11.49
CA LYS A 99 -11.21 -17.17 -11.51
C LYS A 99 -11.00 -15.90 -10.69
N LEU A 100 -11.19 -14.75 -11.33
CA LEU A 100 -11.09 -13.44 -10.71
C LEU A 100 -12.48 -12.79 -10.67
N TYR A 101 -12.87 -12.33 -9.51
CA TYR A 101 -14.08 -11.52 -9.33
C TYR A 101 -13.80 -10.05 -9.69
N THR A 102 -14.83 -9.24 -9.79
CA THR A 102 -14.70 -7.83 -10.20
C THR A 102 -13.74 -7.05 -9.28
N SER A 103 -13.85 -7.24 -7.96
CA SER A 103 -12.94 -6.64 -6.98
C SER A 103 -11.50 -7.11 -7.15
N ASP A 104 -11.29 -8.40 -7.51
CA ASP A 104 -9.95 -8.94 -7.74
C ASP A 104 -9.32 -8.32 -9.00
N LYS A 105 -10.08 -8.26 -10.10
CA LYS A 105 -9.63 -7.61 -11.35
C LYS A 105 -9.29 -6.16 -11.13
N TRP A 106 -10.10 -5.45 -10.35
CA TRP A 106 -9.86 -4.05 -10.01
C TRP A 106 -8.54 -3.86 -9.26
N ILE A 107 -8.31 -4.57 -8.14
CA ILE A 107 -7.09 -4.41 -7.35
C ILE A 107 -5.83 -4.84 -8.11
N LEU A 108 -5.93 -5.86 -8.96
CA LEU A 108 -4.83 -6.32 -9.80
C LEU A 108 -4.45 -5.27 -10.86
N ASN A 109 -5.42 -4.61 -11.49
CA ASN A 109 -5.16 -3.49 -12.40
C ASN A 109 -4.53 -2.29 -11.67
N ARG A 110 -5.05 -1.95 -10.46
CA ARG A 110 -4.44 -0.92 -9.60
C ARG A 110 -3.00 -1.27 -9.26
N PHE A 111 -2.73 -2.54 -8.91
CA PHE A 111 -1.40 -3.03 -8.63
C PHE A 111 -0.46 -2.92 -9.85
N ASN A 112 -0.91 -3.29 -11.04
CA ASN A 112 -0.14 -3.14 -12.27
C ASN A 112 0.25 -1.68 -12.51
N ASN A 113 -0.70 -0.76 -12.38
CA ASN A 113 -0.48 0.66 -12.59
C ASN A 113 0.51 1.23 -11.56
N VAL A 114 0.36 0.89 -10.28
CA VAL A 114 1.28 1.37 -9.24
C VAL A 114 2.68 0.76 -9.42
N THR A 115 2.79 -0.51 -9.80
CA THR A 115 4.09 -1.16 -10.04
C THR A 115 4.83 -0.48 -11.18
N ALA A 116 4.15 -0.19 -12.30
CA ALA A 116 4.74 0.54 -13.41
C ALA A 116 5.22 1.94 -12.98
N ALA A 117 4.36 2.69 -12.27
CA ALA A 117 4.69 4.02 -11.80
C ALA A 117 5.82 4.05 -10.75
N VAL A 118 5.86 3.07 -9.83
CA VAL A 118 6.94 2.93 -8.85
C VAL A 118 8.25 2.60 -9.57
N THR A 119 8.23 1.68 -10.53
CA THR A 119 9.42 1.31 -11.32
C THR A 119 9.97 2.52 -12.07
N GLU A 120 9.11 3.25 -12.77
CA GLU A 120 9.50 4.46 -13.51
C GLU A 120 10.14 5.52 -12.58
N ASN A 121 9.52 5.78 -11.41
CA ASN A 121 10.08 6.74 -10.46
C ASN A 121 11.41 6.28 -9.85
N LEU A 122 11.57 4.96 -9.60
CA LEU A 122 12.85 4.42 -9.12
C LEU A 122 13.96 4.57 -10.17
N GLU A 123 13.67 4.32 -11.45
CA GLU A 123 14.61 4.52 -12.57
C GLU A 123 15.04 5.98 -12.73
N LYS A 124 14.14 6.93 -12.38
CA LYS A 124 14.41 8.37 -12.36
C LYS A 124 15.02 8.88 -11.06
N PHE A 125 15.28 8.02 -10.08
CA PHE A 125 15.73 8.39 -8.74
C PHE A 125 14.74 9.27 -7.96
N GLU A 126 13.46 9.26 -8.31
CA GLU A 126 12.37 9.98 -7.64
C GLU A 126 11.78 9.13 -6.50
N LEU A 127 12.62 8.79 -5.52
CA LEU A 127 12.28 7.83 -4.46
C LEU A 127 11.05 8.24 -3.65
N GLY A 128 10.91 9.54 -3.35
CA GLY A 128 9.76 10.07 -2.61
C GLY A 128 8.45 9.90 -3.37
N MET A 129 8.46 10.07 -4.69
CA MET A 129 7.28 9.85 -5.54
C MET A 129 6.92 8.36 -5.62
N ALA A 130 7.93 7.49 -5.75
CA ALA A 130 7.72 6.04 -5.73
C ALA A 130 7.03 5.59 -4.44
N VAL A 131 7.54 6.06 -3.29
CA VAL A 131 6.99 5.74 -1.96
C VAL A 131 5.58 6.30 -1.77
N SER A 132 5.29 7.53 -2.24
CA SER A 132 3.95 8.12 -2.13
C SER A 132 2.91 7.29 -2.89
N LYS A 133 3.20 6.93 -4.15
CA LYS A 133 2.29 6.08 -4.96
C LYS A 133 2.06 4.72 -4.33
N LEU A 134 3.11 4.14 -3.76
CA LEU A 134 3.01 2.86 -3.06
C LEU A 134 2.20 2.97 -1.77
N TYR A 135 2.38 4.06 -1.02
CA TYR A 135 1.61 4.36 0.18
C TYR A 135 0.11 4.48 -0.13
N ASP A 136 -0.25 5.32 -1.11
CA ASP A 136 -1.63 5.58 -1.50
C ASP A 136 -2.33 4.27 -1.94
N PHE A 137 -1.66 3.47 -2.77
CA PHE A 137 -2.18 2.17 -3.19
C PHE A 137 -2.41 1.20 -2.00
N ILE A 138 -1.43 1.09 -1.10
CA ILE A 138 -1.55 0.14 0.03
C ILE A 138 -2.57 0.64 1.03
N TRP A 139 -2.57 1.94 1.33
CA TRP A 139 -3.46 2.50 2.35
C TRP A 139 -4.90 2.55 1.86
N ASP A 140 -5.13 3.18 0.71
CA ASP A 140 -6.46 3.46 0.19
C ASP A 140 -7.02 2.27 -0.61
N ASP A 141 -6.37 1.91 -1.74
CA ASP A 141 -6.93 0.89 -2.63
C ASP A 141 -6.98 -0.49 -1.98
N PHE A 142 -5.85 -0.92 -1.40
CA PHE A 142 -5.76 -2.27 -0.84
C PHE A 142 -6.44 -2.41 0.51
N CYS A 143 -6.06 -1.56 1.51
CA CYS A 143 -6.56 -1.73 2.88
C CYS A 143 -7.96 -1.18 3.07
N ASP A 144 -8.29 0.02 2.54
CA ASP A 144 -9.56 0.67 2.84
C ASP A 144 -10.69 0.24 1.90
N TRP A 145 -10.37 -0.18 0.65
CA TRP A 145 -11.39 -0.60 -0.30
C TRP A 145 -11.38 -2.10 -0.56
N TYR A 146 -10.28 -2.66 -1.08
CA TYR A 146 -10.28 -4.07 -1.49
C TYR A 146 -10.59 -5.02 -0.34
N ILE A 147 -9.95 -4.86 0.82
CA ILE A 147 -10.22 -5.71 1.98
C ILE A 147 -11.69 -5.62 2.40
N GLU A 148 -12.29 -4.44 2.39
CA GLU A 148 -13.70 -4.29 2.76
C GLU A 148 -14.65 -4.94 1.72
N MET A 149 -14.34 -4.83 0.42
CA MET A 149 -15.12 -5.45 -0.64
C MET A 149 -15.12 -6.99 -0.56
N ILE A 150 -14.00 -7.60 -0.16
CA ILE A 150 -13.89 -9.06 -0.09
C ILE A 150 -14.43 -9.67 1.21
N LYS A 151 -14.63 -8.88 2.27
CA LYS A 151 -15.18 -9.40 3.54
C LYS A 151 -16.50 -10.15 3.40
N PRO A 152 -17.52 -9.64 2.67
CA PRO A 152 -18.76 -10.37 2.48
C PRO A 152 -18.55 -11.74 1.84
N ILE A 153 -17.62 -11.86 0.89
CA ILE A 153 -17.28 -13.14 0.25
C ILE A 153 -16.61 -14.07 1.26
N LEU A 154 -15.61 -13.58 1.99
CA LEU A 154 -14.84 -14.37 2.97
C LEU A 154 -15.71 -14.87 4.13
N TYR A 155 -16.75 -14.12 4.51
CA TYR A 155 -17.71 -14.52 5.55
C TYR A 155 -18.96 -15.21 5.00
N GLY A 156 -19.15 -15.24 3.68
CA GLY A 156 -20.25 -15.93 3.01
C GLY A 156 -20.22 -17.45 3.19
N GLU A 157 -21.09 -18.17 2.50
CA GLU A 157 -21.19 -19.64 2.61
C GLU A 157 -20.50 -20.38 1.44
N ASN A 158 -20.30 -19.71 0.30
CA ASN A 158 -19.73 -20.32 -0.91
C ASN A 158 -18.23 -20.59 -0.75
N GLN A 159 -17.86 -21.85 -0.60
CA GLN A 159 -16.48 -22.26 -0.35
C GLN A 159 -15.56 -22.05 -1.56
N GLU A 160 -16.08 -22.15 -2.78
CA GLU A 160 -15.31 -21.91 -4.02
C GLU A 160 -14.92 -20.43 -4.10
N GLU A 161 -15.89 -19.51 -3.91
CA GLU A 161 -15.63 -18.07 -3.91
C GLU A 161 -14.64 -17.65 -2.83
N LYS A 162 -14.78 -18.23 -1.62
CA LYS A 162 -13.81 -17.98 -0.54
C LYS A 162 -12.40 -18.41 -0.94
N ALA A 163 -12.23 -19.59 -1.55
CA ALA A 163 -10.94 -20.11 -1.92
C ALA A 163 -10.26 -19.23 -2.99
N GLU A 164 -10.99 -18.85 -4.03
CA GLU A 164 -10.47 -17.98 -5.09
C GLU A 164 -10.13 -16.57 -4.55
N THR A 165 -11.00 -15.98 -3.72
CA THR A 165 -10.77 -14.66 -3.12
C THR A 165 -9.56 -14.68 -2.17
N ARG A 166 -9.38 -15.75 -1.37
CA ARG A 166 -8.18 -15.91 -0.52
C ARG A 166 -6.92 -15.99 -1.36
N ALA A 167 -6.93 -16.71 -2.47
CA ALA A 167 -5.80 -16.81 -3.37
C ALA A 167 -5.47 -15.45 -4.02
N SER A 168 -6.48 -14.71 -4.50
CA SER A 168 -6.32 -13.35 -5.02
C SER A 168 -5.69 -12.42 -3.98
N PHE A 169 -6.22 -12.45 -2.76
CA PHE A 169 -5.71 -11.61 -1.66
C PHE A 169 -4.25 -11.94 -1.32
N ALA A 170 -3.92 -13.24 -1.18
CA ALA A 170 -2.56 -13.68 -0.92
C ALA A 170 -1.60 -13.30 -2.04
N TRP A 171 -2.04 -13.43 -3.28
CA TRP A 171 -1.27 -13.04 -4.45
C TRP A 171 -0.94 -11.54 -4.47
N VAL A 172 -1.92 -10.67 -4.21
CA VAL A 172 -1.73 -9.23 -4.13
C VAL A 172 -0.80 -8.86 -2.98
N LEU A 173 -1.04 -9.41 -1.78
CA LEU A 173 -0.21 -9.13 -0.62
C LEU A 173 1.25 -9.57 -0.84
N LYS A 174 1.47 -10.76 -1.41
CA LYS A 174 2.82 -11.23 -1.79
C LYS A 174 3.55 -10.20 -2.65
N ARG A 175 2.88 -9.64 -3.64
CA ARG A 175 3.47 -8.64 -4.56
C ARG A 175 3.69 -7.28 -3.87
N ILE A 176 2.78 -6.86 -3.02
CA ILE A 176 2.98 -5.68 -2.16
C ILE A 176 4.26 -5.83 -1.34
N LEU A 177 4.49 -6.99 -0.72
CA LEU A 177 5.69 -7.23 0.08
C LEU A 177 6.96 -7.08 -0.76
N ILE A 178 6.94 -7.52 -2.04
CA ILE A 178 8.10 -7.41 -2.93
C ILE A 178 8.42 -5.93 -3.24
N ILE A 179 7.42 -5.15 -3.69
CA ILE A 179 7.66 -3.76 -4.08
C ILE A 179 7.91 -2.82 -2.90
N LEU A 180 7.44 -3.19 -1.69
CA LEU A 180 7.66 -2.44 -0.46
C LEU A 180 9.01 -2.78 0.21
N HIS A 181 9.58 -3.96 -0.08
CA HIS A 181 10.78 -4.46 0.59
C HIS A 181 11.99 -3.50 0.55
N PRO A 182 12.31 -2.80 -0.54
CA PRO A 182 13.41 -1.83 -0.56
C PRO A 182 13.28 -0.73 0.50
N PHE A 183 12.07 -0.36 0.88
CA PHE A 183 11.76 0.72 1.80
C PHE A 183 11.59 0.24 3.25
N MET A 184 10.90 -0.89 3.44
CA MET A 184 10.56 -1.47 4.75
C MET A 184 10.98 -2.96 4.83
N PRO A 185 12.30 -3.25 4.87
CA PRO A 185 12.80 -4.61 4.72
C PRO A 185 12.45 -5.54 5.89
N PHE A 186 12.31 -5.02 7.11
CA PHE A 186 12.13 -5.88 8.29
C PHE A 186 10.71 -6.44 8.37
N ILE A 187 9.69 -5.58 8.32
CA ILE A 187 8.30 -6.02 8.35
C ILE A 187 7.94 -6.89 7.15
N THR A 188 8.42 -6.51 5.96
CA THR A 188 8.14 -7.29 4.75
C THR A 188 8.78 -8.67 4.78
N THR A 189 9.98 -8.80 5.33
CA THR A 189 10.63 -10.11 5.52
C THR A 189 9.86 -10.97 6.52
N GLU A 190 9.45 -10.40 7.65
CA GLU A 190 8.68 -11.11 8.67
C GLU A 190 7.35 -11.63 8.10
N LEU A 191 6.61 -10.76 7.40
CA LEU A 191 5.35 -11.14 6.76
C LEU A 191 5.54 -12.15 5.63
N TRP A 192 6.62 -12.02 4.85
CA TRP A 192 6.97 -12.98 3.81
C TRP A 192 7.19 -14.37 4.36
N ASN A 193 7.96 -14.50 5.42
CA ASN A 193 8.25 -15.79 6.04
C ASN A 193 7.00 -16.49 6.60
N ASN A 194 5.98 -15.70 6.98
CA ASN A 194 4.71 -16.24 7.48
C ASN A 194 3.71 -16.55 6.36
N LEU A 195 3.79 -15.85 5.21
CA LEU A 195 2.83 -15.97 4.12
C LEU A 195 3.30 -16.90 3.01
N VAL A 196 4.59 -16.82 2.66
CA VAL A 196 5.13 -17.43 1.45
C VAL A 196 6.06 -18.58 1.82
N LYS A 197 5.68 -19.81 1.47
CA LYS A 197 6.54 -20.98 1.59
C LYS A 197 7.49 -21.03 0.40
N SER A 198 8.60 -20.31 0.48
CA SER A 198 9.62 -20.26 -0.57
C SER A 198 11.01 -20.40 0.03
N GLU A 199 11.87 -21.15 -0.63
CA GLU A 199 13.31 -21.21 -0.30
C GLU A 199 14.03 -19.92 -0.71
N ILE A 200 13.44 -19.13 -1.64
CA ILE A 200 13.99 -17.86 -2.10
C ILE A 200 13.64 -16.79 -1.06
N LYS A 201 14.66 -16.16 -0.51
CA LYS A 201 14.50 -15.00 0.38
C LYS A 201 13.88 -13.83 -0.39
N LEU A 202 13.05 -13.02 0.27
CA LEU A 202 12.37 -11.89 -0.34
C LEU A 202 13.33 -10.95 -1.07
N ILE A 203 14.50 -10.66 -0.51
CA ILE A 203 15.52 -9.78 -1.12
C ILE A 203 16.03 -10.28 -2.49
N ASN A 204 15.93 -11.57 -2.76
CA ASN A 204 16.35 -12.19 -4.03
C ASN A 204 15.14 -12.50 -4.93
N TYR A 205 13.93 -12.11 -4.52
CA TYR A 205 12.74 -12.39 -5.31
C TYR A 205 12.64 -11.41 -6.49
N PRO A 206 12.25 -11.88 -7.68
CA PRO A 206 12.19 -11.03 -8.86
C PRO A 206 11.17 -9.91 -8.70
N TRP A 207 11.50 -8.73 -9.26
CA TRP A 207 10.59 -7.59 -9.30
C TRP A 207 9.32 -7.95 -10.09
N PRO A 208 8.11 -7.56 -9.61
CA PRO A 208 6.87 -7.95 -10.24
C PRO A 208 6.76 -7.40 -11.66
N GLN A 209 6.24 -8.22 -12.55
CA GLN A 209 5.85 -7.82 -13.91
C GLN A 209 4.33 -7.59 -13.95
N ALA A 210 3.87 -6.73 -14.87
CA ALA A 210 2.45 -6.51 -15.07
C ALA A 210 1.78 -7.78 -15.62
N GLU A 211 0.64 -8.15 -15.05
CA GLU A 211 -0.21 -9.24 -15.54
C GLU A 211 -1.22 -8.73 -16.56
N ALA A 212 -1.56 -9.54 -17.55
CA ALA A 212 -2.62 -9.23 -18.50
C ALA A 212 -3.99 -9.42 -17.83
N ILE A 213 -4.66 -8.33 -17.46
CA ILE A 213 -5.94 -8.33 -16.77
C ILE A 213 -6.91 -7.43 -17.53
N ASP A 214 -8.19 -7.86 -17.60
CA ASP A 214 -9.25 -7.08 -18.20
C ASP A 214 -9.47 -5.77 -17.44
N ALA A 215 -9.27 -4.65 -18.12
CA ALA A 215 -9.38 -3.31 -17.55
C ALA A 215 -10.85 -2.82 -17.38
N ALA A 216 -11.82 -3.53 -17.91
CA ALA A 216 -13.25 -3.12 -17.83
C ALA A 216 -13.73 -3.01 -16.37
N ALA A 217 -13.22 -3.86 -15.48
CA ALA A 217 -13.58 -3.85 -14.07
C ALA A 217 -13.15 -2.58 -13.31
N LEU A 218 -12.23 -1.76 -13.85
CA LEU A 218 -11.80 -0.52 -13.20
C LEU A 218 -12.95 0.48 -13.07
N ASN A 219 -13.64 0.73 -14.16
CA ASN A 219 -14.67 1.77 -14.20
C ASN A 219 -15.86 1.46 -13.26
N ASP A 220 -16.22 0.20 -13.14
CA ASP A 220 -17.36 -0.22 -12.31
C ASP A 220 -17.08 0.01 -10.83
N ILE A 221 -15.92 -0.43 -10.36
CA ILE A 221 -15.52 -0.26 -8.95
C ILE A 221 -15.21 1.20 -8.63
N ASP A 222 -14.54 1.93 -9.51
CA ASP A 222 -14.22 3.35 -9.29
C ASP A 222 -15.52 4.17 -9.16
N TRP A 223 -16.54 3.87 -9.97
CA TRP A 223 -17.86 4.49 -9.84
C TRP A 223 -18.49 4.23 -8.46
N VAL A 224 -18.41 2.98 -7.96
CA VAL A 224 -18.93 2.64 -6.62
C VAL A 224 -18.16 3.37 -5.52
N ILE A 225 -16.83 3.46 -5.64
CA ILE A 225 -15.97 4.20 -4.70
C ILE A 225 -16.35 5.68 -4.66
N ASP A 226 -16.49 6.30 -5.82
CA ASP A 226 -16.87 7.71 -5.94
C ASP A 226 -18.26 7.97 -5.34
N PHE A 227 -19.22 7.10 -5.64
CA PHE A 227 -20.57 7.18 -5.08
C PHE A 227 -20.57 7.07 -3.56
N VAL A 228 -19.92 6.06 -3.01
CA VAL A 228 -19.83 5.84 -1.54
C VAL A 228 -19.11 7.03 -0.88
N THR A 229 -18.05 7.54 -1.50
CA THR A 229 -17.29 8.68 -1.00
C THR A 229 -18.15 9.94 -0.99
N ALA A 230 -18.90 10.21 -2.05
CA ALA A 230 -19.82 11.35 -2.12
C ALA A 230 -20.91 11.26 -1.03
N VAL A 231 -21.50 10.08 -0.83
CA VAL A 231 -22.49 9.86 0.23
C VAL A 231 -21.88 10.06 1.63
N ARG A 232 -20.67 9.56 1.87
CA ARG A 232 -19.97 9.75 3.15
C ARG A 232 -19.66 11.23 3.42
N SER A 233 -19.20 11.97 2.42
CA SER A 233 -18.92 13.40 2.52
C SER A 233 -20.18 14.20 2.83
N LEU A 234 -21.28 13.95 2.10
CA LEU A 234 -22.57 14.59 2.35
C LEU A 234 -23.09 14.31 3.78
N ARG A 235 -22.96 13.07 4.25
CA ARG A 235 -23.33 12.71 5.63
C ARG A 235 -22.51 13.49 6.67
N ALA A 236 -21.21 13.63 6.44
CA ALA A 236 -20.33 14.40 7.34
C ALA A 236 -20.69 15.88 7.36
N GLU A 237 -20.93 16.49 6.19
CA GLU A 237 -21.37 17.89 6.06
C GLU A 237 -22.70 18.14 6.80
N MET A 238 -23.62 17.20 6.73
CA MET A 238 -24.93 17.27 7.43
C MET A 238 -24.87 16.85 8.89
N ASN A 239 -23.68 16.51 9.43
CA ASN A 239 -23.50 16.00 10.79
C ASN A 239 -24.39 14.79 11.14
N LEU A 240 -24.61 13.89 10.19
CA LEU A 240 -25.45 12.71 10.39
C LEU A 240 -24.64 11.59 11.06
N PRO A 241 -25.21 10.88 12.06
CA PRO A 241 -24.52 9.75 12.69
C PRO A 241 -24.15 8.66 11.68
N ALA A 242 -22.94 8.09 11.84
CA ALA A 242 -22.44 7.06 10.93
C ALA A 242 -23.36 5.83 10.82
N GLY A 243 -24.04 5.44 11.91
CA GLY A 243 -24.97 4.31 11.97
C GLY A 243 -26.40 4.61 11.50
N ALA A 244 -26.75 5.87 11.16
CA ALA A 244 -28.10 6.20 10.72
C ALA A 244 -28.40 5.59 9.34
N LYS A 245 -29.52 4.87 9.23
CA LYS A 245 -30.01 4.39 7.94
C LYS A 245 -30.75 5.52 7.23
N LEU A 246 -30.33 5.83 6.02
CA LEU A 246 -30.89 6.92 5.23
C LEU A 246 -31.29 6.39 3.86
N THR A 247 -32.35 6.96 3.29
CA THR A 247 -32.71 6.73 1.89
C THR A 247 -31.91 7.71 1.03
N VAL A 248 -31.21 7.16 0.05
CA VAL A 248 -30.44 7.94 -0.93
C VAL A 248 -31.23 7.93 -2.26
N TYR A 249 -31.41 9.10 -2.86
CA TYR A 249 -32.03 9.27 -4.16
C TYR A 249 -30.95 9.61 -5.19
N LEU A 250 -30.79 8.75 -6.19
CA LEU A 250 -29.91 9.01 -7.32
C LEU A 250 -30.70 9.78 -8.40
N LYS A 251 -30.32 11.03 -8.64
CA LYS A 251 -30.90 11.86 -9.71
C LYS A 251 -30.11 11.61 -11.00
N ASP A 252 -30.83 11.50 -12.11
CA ASP A 252 -30.26 11.29 -13.45
C ASP A 252 -29.42 10.00 -13.61
N GLY A 253 -29.69 8.99 -12.77
CA GLY A 253 -29.09 7.67 -12.88
C GLY A 253 -29.54 6.96 -14.17
N ASN A 254 -28.57 6.34 -14.86
CA ASN A 254 -28.83 5.46 -15.99
C ASN A 254 -28.95 3.98 -15.53
N ASN A 255 -29.29 3.08 -16.46
CA ASN A 255 -29.44 1.65 -16.14
C ASN A 255 -28.14 1.03 -15.61
N ALA A 256 -26.96 1.48 -16.05
CA ALA A 256 -25.67 1.01 -15.55
C ALA A 256 -25.45 1.45 -14.09
N SER A 257 -25.73 2.74 -13.76
CA SER A 257 -25.65 3.24 -12.38
C SER A 257 -26.56 2.48 -11.43
N CYS A 258 -27.77 2.08 -11.88
CA CYS A 258 -28.69 1.29 -11.07
C CYS A 258 -28.20 -0.16 -10.87
N ALA A 259 -27.55 -0.75 -11.86
CA ALA A 259 -27.00 -2.10 -11.76
C ALA A 259 -25.83 -2.19 -10.76
N HIS A 260 -25.04 -1.14 -10.62
CA HIS A 260 -23.91 -1.09 -9.65
C HIS A 260 -24.37 -0.98 -8.18
N LEU A 261 -25.64 -0.61 -7.93
CA LEU A 261 -26.20 -0.45 -6.60
C LEU A 261 -26.96 -1.69 -6.10
N GLN A 262 -27.14 -2.70 -6.91
CA GLN A 262 -27.74 -4.00 -6.57
C GLN A 262 -26.69 -5.00 -6.10
#